data_470f44831f382c38aa87cb7129d0a29e
#
_entry.id   470f44831f382c38aa87cb7129d0a29e
#
_cell.length_a   1.000
_cell.length_b   1.000
_cell.length_c   1.000
_cell.angle_alpha   90.00
_cell.angle_beta   90.00
_cell.angle_gamma   90.00
#
_symmetry.space_group_name_H-M   'P 1'
#
loop_
_entity.id
_entity.type
_entity.pdbx_description
1 polymer ?
#
loop_
_entity_poly.entity_id
_entity_poly.type
_entity_poly.pdbx_seq_one_letter_code
_entity_poly.pdbx_strand_id
1 'polypeptide(L)'
;MYFTLDAPFVKILGLYSNVLEDPGVISSENGANKILDNRQVSFLTTALARAKSDNFTGAIIIAVHHPPFTGGSDHGGSPLMLQDIDSACQKAGVWPHAVFAGHAHNYQRYTRIANNYQIPYVVAGCGGHSPLSKMRSTYRTPFKIDDTLTLESYDDTDYGYLRVVANAETMSIEFHPQSDGGVTKTPDDVVTITLATHLIS
;
A
#
# COMPACT_ATOMS: atom_id res chain seq x y z
N MET A 1 -5.09 -14.95 7.38
CA MET A 1 -4.95 -15.62 6.06
C MET A 1 -4.06 -14.78 5.18
N TYR A 2 -3.13 -15.37 4.47
CA TYR A 2 -2.29 -14.71 3.46
C TYR A 2 -2.39 -15.50 2.15
N PHE A 3 -2.26 -14.81 1.01
CA PHE A 3 -2.55 -15.42 -0.29
C PHE A 3 -1.85 -14.68 -1.44
N THR A 4 -1.77 -15.32 -2.59
CA THR A 4 -1.45 -14.69 -3.88
C THR A 4 -2.68 -14.74 -4.77
N LEU A 5 -3.04 -13.61 -5.36
CA LEU A 5 -4.01 -13.54 -6.45
C LEU A 5 -3.25 -13.20 -7.72
N ASP A 6 -3.39 -14.07 -8.73
CA ASP A 6 -2.74 -13.92 -10.03
C ASP A 6 -3.76 -13.53 -11.10
N ALA A 7 -3.46 -12.44 -11.81
CA ALA A 7 -4.17 -11.99 -13.00
C ALA A 7 -3.16 -11.75 -14.13
N PRO A 8 -3.60 -11.59 -15.40
CA PRO A 8 -2.65 -11.48 -16.53
C PRO A 8 -1.57 -10.42 -16.36
N PHE A 9 -1.91 -9.27 -15.78
CA PHE A 9 -0.99 -8.13 -15.63
C PHE A 9 -0.76 -7.72 -14.17
N VAL A 10 -1.30 -8.48 -13.19
CA VAL A 10 -1.22 -8.12 -11.77
C VAL A 10 -1.03 -9.36 -10.91
N LYS A 11 -0.11 -9.28 -9.96
CA LYS A 11 -0.03 -10.18 -8.81
C LYS A 11 -0.33 -9.40 -7.55
N ILE A 12 -1.30 -9.85 -6.75
CA ILE A 12 -1.59 -9.26 -5.43
C ILE A 12 -1.12 -10.25 -4.36
N LEU A 13 -0.19 -9.81 -3.52
CA LEU A 13 0.32 -10.53 -2.39
C LEU A 13 -0.41 -10.03 -1.14
N GLY A 14 -1.46 -10.73 -0.75
CA GLY A 14 -2.26 -10.40 0.43
C GLY A 14 -1.60 -10.88 1.71
N LEU A 15 -1.45 -9.98 2.69
CA LEU A 15 -0.87 -10.26 4.01
C LEU A 15 -1.91 -10.01 5.10
N TYR A 16 -1.79 -10.73 6.20
CA TYR A 16 -2.66 -10.62 7.35
C TYR A 16 -1.92 -10.04 8.54
N SER A 17 -2.24 -8.82 8.91
CA SER A 17 -1.50 -8.06 9.93
C SER A 17 -2.16 -8.03 11.32
N ASN A 18 -3.25 -8.77 11.52
CA ASN A 18 -3.88 -8.89 12.84
C ASN A 18 -3.23 -9.99 13.68
N VAL A 19 -2.33 -9.59 14.55
CA VAL A 19 -1.53 -10.52 15.38
C VAL A 19 -2.32 -11.29 16.43
N LEU A 20 -3.52 -10.85 16.78
CA LEU A 20 -4.32 -11.53 17.79
C LEU A 20 -4.98 -12.80 17.27
N GLU A 21 -5.13 -12.91 15.95
CA GLU A 21 -5.88 -13.99 15.32
C GLU A 21 -5.01 -14.98 14.55
N ASP A 22 -3.81 -14.58 14.17
CA ASP A 22 -2.92 -15.42 13.36
C ASP A 22 -1.46 -15.20 13.76
N PRO A 23 -0.85 -16.13 14.51
CA PRO A 23 0.56 -16.04 14.84
C PRO A 23 1.40 -16.11 13.56
N GLY A 24 2.44 -15.31 13.50
CA GLY A 24 3.34 -15.23 12.36
C GLY A 24 2.95 -14.20 11.31
N VAL A 25 2.13 -13.24 11.67
CA VAL A 25 1.82 -12.08 10.85
C VAL A 25 2.98 -11.09 10.81
N ILE A 26 2.99 -10.24 9.80
CA ILE A 26 3.78 -9.02 9.79
C ILE A 26 3.29 -8.12 10.92
N SER A 27 4.20 -7.43 11.58
CA SER A 27 3.92 -6.66 12.79
C SER A 27 2.72 -5.72 12.64
N SER A 28 2.03 -5.52 13.76
CA SER A 28 0.83 -4.73 13.83
C SER A 28 1.11 -3.24 14.02
N GLU A 29 0.03 -2.50 14.20
CA GLU A 29 0.03 -1.08 14.50
C GLU A 29 1.04 -0.70 15.58
N ASN A 30 1.78 0.40 15.34
CA ASN A 30 2.80 0.95 16.23
C ASN A 30 3.95 -0.01 16.61
N GLY A 31 4.03 -1.15 15.94
CA GLY A 31 5.04 -2.17 16.25
C GLY A 31 4.94 -2.73 17.66
N ALA A 32 3.79 -2.61 18.32
CA ALA A 32 3.61 -3.01 19.70
C ALA A 32 3.65 -4.53 19.89
N ASN A 33 3.28 -5.27 18.87
CA ASN A 33 3.28 -6.73 18.93
C ASN A 33 4.56 -7.30 18.34
N LYS A 34 5.32 -7.95 19.18
CA LYS A 34 6.51 -8.70 18.78
C LYS A 34 6.06 -10.08 18.36
N ILE A 35 5.91 -10.27 17.07
CA ILE A 35 5.57 -11.58 16.54
C ILE A 35 6.83 -12.41 16.45
N LEU A 36 6.70 -13.64 16.88
CA LEU A 36 7.80 -14.60 16.93
C LEU A 36 7.78 -15.58 15.75
N ASP A 37 6.71 -15.54 14.95
CA ASP A 37 6.54 -16.40 13.78
C ASP A 37 6.74 -15.56 12.49
N ASN A 38 7.59 -16.04 11.60
CA ASN A 38 7.96 -15.36 10.37
C ASN A 38 7.33 -15.97 9.11
N ARG A 39 6.30 -16.81 9.24
CA ARG A 39 5.67 -17.51 8.11
C ARG A 39 5.20 -16.56 7.02
N GLN A 40 4.62 -15.41 7.35
CA GLN A 40 4.17 -14.45 6.35
C GLN A 40 5.33 -13.69 5.69
N VAL A 41 6.38 -13.38 6.44
CA VAL A 41 7.60 -12.79 5.85
C VAL A 41 8.27 -13.80 4.90
N SER A 42 8.28 -15.06 5.28
CA SER A 42 8.79 -16.15 4.43
C SER A 42 7.91 -16.36 3.19
N PHE A 43 6.59 -16.31 3.35
CA PHE A 43 5.64 -16.36 2.24
C PHE A 43 5.89 -15.19 1.27
N LEU A 44 5.95 -13.95 1.77
CA LEU A 44 6.18 -12.77 0.95
C LEU A 44 7.50 -12.88 0.17
N THR A 45 8.59 -13.26 0.86
CA THR A 45 9.89 -13.48 0.23
C THR A 45 9.82 -14.51 -0.89
N THR A 46 9.14 -15.64 -0.63
CA THR A 46 9.01 -16.73 -1.61
C THR A 46 8.14 -16.30 -2.80
N ALA A 47 7.03 -15.61 -2.57
CA ALA A 47 6.14 -15.15 -3.61
C ALA A 47 6.81 -14.11 -4.53
N LEU A 48 7.57 -13.18 -3.97
CA LEU A 48 8.37 -12.22 -4.73
C LEU A 48 9.48 -12.92 -5.55
N ALA A 49 10.22 -13.83 -4.93
CA ALA A 49 11.26 -14.60 -5.62
C ALA A 49 10.67 -15.44 -6.76
N ARG A 50 9.47 -16.00 -6.57
CA ARG A 50 8.77 -16.73 -7.62
C ARG A 50 8.36 -15.82 -8.78
N ALA A 51 7.81 -14.64 -8.51
CA ALA A 51 7.50 -13.68 -9.57
C ALA A 51 8.72 -13.37 -10.44
N LYS A 52 9.90 -13.26 -9.83
CA LYS A 52 11.18 -13.08 -10.53
C LYS A 52 11.55 -14.31 -11.35
N SER A 53 11.49 -15.51 -10.78
CA SER A 53 11.85 -16.75 -11.48
C SER A 53 10.93 -17.05 -12.65
N ASP A 54 9.65 -16.66 -12.53
CA ASP A 54 8.64 -16.80 -13.58
C ASP A 54 8.76 -15.69 -14.66
N ASN A 55 9.71 -14.77 -14.53
CA ASN A 55 9.88 -13.58 -15.39
C ASN A 55 8.58 -12.77 -15.51
N PHE A 56 7.84 -12.64 -14.42
CA PHE A 56 6.61 -11.87 -14.41
C PHE A 56 6.91 -10.37 -14.58
N THR A 57 6.35 -9.76 -15.62
CA THR A 57 6.57 -8.36 -16.01
C THR A 57 5.40 -7.43 -15.64
N GLY A 58 4.30 -7.97 -15.11
CA GLY A 58 3.15 -7.20 -14.66
C GLY A 58 3.36 -6.51 -13.32
N ALA A 59 2.35 -5.78 -12.88
CA ALA A 59 2.34 -5.10 -11.59
C ALA A 59 2.34 -6.09 -10.42
N ILE A 60 3.19 -5.85 -9.43
CA ILE A 60 3.19 -6.57 -8.14
C ILE A 60 2.67 -5.60 -7.07
N ILE A 61 1.59 -5.99 -6.40
CA ILE A 61 0.96 -5.22 -5.33
C ILE A 61 1.05 -6.01 -4.04
N ILE A 62 1.50 -5.37 -2.96
CA ILE A 62 1.35 -5.91 -1.61
C ILE A 62 0.09 -5.29 -1.00
N ALA A 63 -0.80 -6.11 -0.47
CA ALA A 63 -2.01 -5.66 0.21
C ALA A 63 -1.98 -6.14 1.66
N VAL A 64 -2.20 -5.22 2.60
CA VAL A 64 -2.16 -5.47 4.05
C VAL A 64 -3.16 -4.58 4.76
N HIS A 65 -3.73 -5.01 5.90
CA HIS A 65 -4.70 -4.16 6.59
C HIS A 65 -4.05 -2.95 7.28
N HIS A 66 -3.02 -3.16 8.09
CA HIS A 66 -2.35 -2.07 8.80
C HIS A 66 -1.31 -1.39 7.92
N PRO A 67 -1.34 -0.06 7.80
CA PRO A 67 -0.38 0.66 6.95
C PRO A 67 1.00 0.78 7.59
N PRO A 68 2.08 0.72 6.81
CA PRO A 68 3.42 1.10 7.30
C PRO A 68 3.51 2.59 7.66
N PHE A 69 2.77 3.44 6.93
CA PHE A 69 2.73 4.89 7.13
C PHE A 69 1.30 5.37 7.28
N THR A 70 1.06 6.30 8.19
CA THR A 70 -0.20 7.05 8.28
C THR A 70 -0.01 8.38 8.99
N GLY A 71 -0.66 9.41 8.48
CA GLY A 71 -0.83 10.71 9.13
C GLY A 71 -2.17 10.83 9.87
N GLY A 72 -2.97 9.77 9.90
CA GLY A 72 -4.28 9.75 10.57
C GLY A 72 -4.18 9.95 12.08
N SER A 73 -5.21 10.55 12.68
CA SER A 73 -5.25 10.87 14.11
C SER A 73 -5.45 9.64 14.98
N ASP A 74 -6.21 8.67 14.51
CA ASP A 74 -6.73 7.57 15.33
C ASP A 74 -5.88 6.31 15.25
N HIS A 75 -5.15 6.13 14.14
CA HIS A 75 -4.38 4.94 13.86
C HIS A 75 -2.97 5.28 13.43
N GLY A 76 -1.99 4.61 14.03
CA GLY A 76 -0.57 4.79 13.73
C GLY A 76 -0.09 3.92 12.56
N GLY A 77 1.05 4.26 12.00
CA GLY A 77 1.77 3.39 11.07
C GLY A 77 2.64 2.37 11.80
N SER A 78 3.07 1.32 11.10
CA SER A 78 3.94 0.28 11.66
C SER A 78 5.33 0.28 11.03
N PRO A 79 6.34 0.85 11.71
CA PRO A 79 7.72 0.79 11.21
C PRO A 79 8.28 -0.63 11.11
N LEU A 80 7.83 -1.55 11.97
CA LEU A 80 8.27 -2.95 11.92
C LEU A 80 7.70 -3.66 10.70
N MET A 81 6.45 -3.38 10.32
CA MET A 81 5.88 -3.89 9.09
C MET A 81 6.67 -3.42 7.87
N LEU A 82 7.08 -2.15 7.85
CA LEU A 82 7.94 -1.64 6.79
C LEU A 82 9.25 -2.41 6.71
N GLN A 83 9.90 -2.67 7.85
CA GLN A 83 11.14 -3.44 7.90
C GLN A 83 10.95 -4.88 7.40
N ASP A 84 9.84 -5.52 7.74
CA ASP A 84 9.50 -6.87 7.28
C ASP A 84 9.30 -6.91 5.77
N ILE A 85 8.54 -5.96 5.21
CA ILE A 85 8.33 -5.82 3.76
C ILE A 85 9.67 -5.58 3.06
N ASP A 86 10.48 -4.63 3.53
CA ASP A 86 11.78 -4.31 2.96
C ASP A 86 12.73 -5.50 2.98
N SER A 87 12.79 -6.19 4.13
CA SER A 87 13.61 -7.40 4.26
C SER A 87 13.22 -8.49 3.27
N ALA A 88 11.92 -8.70 3.06
CA ALA A 88 11.43 -9.67 2.08
C ALA A 88 11.79 -9.23 0.64
N CYS A 89 11.60 -7.96 0.31
CA CYS A 89 11.93 -7.41 -1.00
C CYS A 89 13.44 -7.50 -1.29
N GLN A 90 14.28 -7.13 -0.33
CA GLN A 90 15.74 -7.23 -0.46
C GLN A 90 16.20 -8.67 -0.67
N LYS A 91 15.69 -9.62 0.13
CA LYS A 91 16.02 -11.05 0.02
C LYS A 91 15.59 -11.63 -1.33
N ALA A 92 14.42 -11.25 -1.82
CA ALA A 92 13.92 -11.70 -3.12
C ALA A 92 14.59 -10.97 -4.30
N GLY A 93 15.13 -9.78 -4.08
CA GLY A 93 15.63 -8.89 -5.13
C GLY A 93 14.51 -8.41 -6.06
N VAL A 94 13.32 -8.18 -5.51
CA VAL A 94 12.10 -7.70 -6.20
C VAL A 94 11.36 -6.74 -5.30
N TRP A 95 10.93 -5.62 -5.86
CA TRP A 95 10.15 -4.60 -5.15
C TRP A 95 8.73 -4.50 -5.73
N PRO A 96 7.71 -4.21 -4.92
CA PRO A 96 6.35 -4.05 -5.42
C PRO A 96 6.21 -2.74 -6.19
N HIS A 97 5.22 -2.68 -7.06
CA HIS A 97 4.83 -1.45 -7.77
C HIS A 97 3.89 -0.58 -6.92
N ALA A 98 3.22 -1.16 -5.93
CA ALA A 98 2.43 -0.44 -4.94
C ALA A 98 2.25 -1.26 -3.66
N VAL A 99 1.97 -0.57 -2.54
CA VAL A 99 1.53 -1.17 -1.28
C VAL A 99 0.19 -0.55 -0.90
N PHE A 100 -0.85 -1.38 -0.74
CA PHE A 100 -2.18 -0.96 -0.35
C PHE A 100 -2.48 -1.37 1.08
N ALA A 101 -3.05 -0.44 1.83
CA ALA A 101 -3.49 -0.65 3.20
C ALA A 101 -4.86 -0.01 3.46
N GLY A 102 -5.44 -0.36 4.60
CA GLY A 102 -6.67 0.23 5.13
C GLY A 102 -6.45 0.80 6.52
N HIS A 103 -7.26 0.37 7.50
CA HIS A 103 -7.16 0.64 8.93
C HIS A 103 -7.38 2.10 9.34
N ALA A 104 -6.59 3.04 8.85
CA ALA A 104 -6.88 4.46 9.03
C ALA A 104 -8.03 4.87 8.11
N HIS A 105 -9.14 5.33 8.71
CA HIS A 105 -10.41 5.53 8.01
C HIS A 105 -10.42 6.83 7.19
N ASN A 106 -9.48 6.95 6.27
CA ASN A 106 -9.35 8.05 5.33
C ASN A 106 -8.59 7.58 4.08
N TYR A 107 -8.38 8.47 3.13
CA TYR A 107 -7.51 8.25 1.99
C TYR A 107 -6.18 8.96 2.22
N GLN A 108 -5.07 8.30 1.92
CA GLN A 108 -3.72 8.87 1.91
C GLN A 108 -2.88 8.21 0.83
N ARG A 109 -2.12 8.99 0.07
CA ARG A 109 -1.12 8.45 -0.85
C ARG A 109 0.25 9.05 -0.56
N TYR A 110 1.19 8.15 -0.38
CA TYR A 110 2.60 8.46 -0.23
C TYR A 110 3.38 7.96 -1.43
N THR A 111 4.42 8.69 -1.83
CA THR A 111 5.49 8.15 -2.66
C THR A 111 6.68 7.85 -1.78
N ARG A 112 7.12 6.60 -1.80
CA ARG A 112 8.33 6.16 -1.11
C ARG A 112 9.41 5.84 -2.14
N ILE A 113 10.64 6.31 -1.87
CA ILE A 113 11.82 5.92 -2.64
C ILE A 113 12.52 4.78 -1.89
N ALA A 114 12.57 3.60 -2.50
CA ALA A 114 13.27 2.43 -1.98
C ALA A 114 14.00 1.72 -3.11
N ASN A 115 15.27 1.40 -2.94
CA ASN A 115 16.10 0.78 -3.98
C ASN A 115 16.08 1.52 -5.34
N ASN A 116 16.04 2.85 -5.31
CA ASN A 116 15.88 3.75 -6.46
C ASN A 116 14.53 3.64 -7.19
N TYR A 117 13.55 2.93 -6.64
CA TYR A 117 12.19 2.84 -7.16
C TYR A 117 11.27 3.82 -6.44
N GLN A 118 10.33 4.39 -7.19
CA GLN A 118 9.22 5.18 -6.64
C GLN A 118 8.03 4.23 -6.43
N ILE A 119 7.65 4.04 -5.18
CA ILE A 119 6.61 3.08 -4.79
C ILE A 119 5.47 3.82 -4.11
N PRO A 120 4.26 3.86 -4.69
CA PRO A 120 3.08 4.36 -4.00
C PRO A 120 2.72 3.47 -2.81
N TYR A 121 2.56 4.08 -1.66
CA TYR A 121 1.94 3.50 -0.47
C TYR A 121 0.59 4.18 -0.29
N VAL A 122 -0.49 3.43 -0.42
CA VAL A 122 -1.85 3.96 -0.40
C VAL A 122 -2.62 3.41 0.79
N VAL A 123 -3.13 4.30 1.62
CA VAL A 123 -4.12 3.98 2.65
C VAL A 123 -5.50 4.30 2.07
N ALA A 124 -6.38 3.32 2.00
CA ALA A 124 -7.74 3.44 1.49
C ALA A 124 -8.73 2.86 2.51
N GLY A 125 -8.72 3.43 3.72
CA GLY A 125 -9.60 3.00 4.80
C GLY A 125 -10.97 3.68 4.81
N CYS A 126 -11.24 4.56 3.83
CA CYS A 126 -12.48 5.34 3.70
C CYS A 126 -13.63 4.60 3.00
N GLY A 127 -13.60 3.26 2.94
CA GLY A 127 -14.58 2.46 2.19
C GLY A 127 -15.94 2.26 2.88
N GLY A 128 -16.25 2.96 3.98
CA GLY A 128 -17.57 2.89 4.58
C GLY A 128 -17.64 2.85 6.10
N HIS A 129 -16.52 2.73 6.79
CA HIS A 129 -16.53 2.83 8.28
C HIS A 129 -16.75 4.29 8.71
N SER A 130 -17.67 4.49 9.68
CA SER A 130 -18.01 5.81 10.21
C SER A 130 -17.62 5.93 11.70
N PRO A 131 -17.07 7.08 12.14
CA PRO A 131 -16.72 8.26 11.33
C PRO A 131 -15.40 8.08 10.56
N LEU A 132 -15.17 8.98 9.59
CA LEU A 132 -13.86 9.11 8.96
C LEU A 132 -12.85 9.67 9.96
N SER A 133 -11.63 9.16 9.90
CA SER A 133 -10.52 9.64 10.72
C SER A 133 -9.87 10.87 10.10
N LYS A 134 -9.65 11.91 10.93
CA LYS A 134 -8.95 13.11 10.48
C LYS A 134 -7.43 12.90 10.45
N MET A 135 -6.77 13.68 9.62
CA MET A 135 -5.31 13.78 9.68
C MET A 135 -4.88 14.47 10.99
N ARG A 136 -3.73 14.08 11.56
CA ARG A 136 -3.19 14.66 12.80
C ARG A 136 -2.90 16.15 12.69
N SER A 137 -2.58 16.61 11.49
CA SER A 137 -2.36 18.02 11.17
C SER A 137 -2.85 18.28 9.75
N THR A 138 -3.17 19.54 9.45
CA THR A 138 -3.53 19.92 8.09
C THR A 138 -2.24 20.06 7.28
N TYR A 139 -1.98 19.11 6.42
CA TYR A 139 -0.87 19.14 5.47
C TYR A 139 -1.26 19.95 4.24
N ARG A 140 -0.27 20.60 3.67
CA ARG A 140 -0.36 21.10 2.29
C ARG A 140 0.38 20.10 1.41
N THR A 141 -0.34 19.33 0.65
CA THR A 141 0.22 18.32 -0.24
C THR A 141 0.67 18.92 -1.57
N PRO A 142 1.77 18.44 -2.16
CA PRO A 142 2.63 17.41 -1.60
C PRO A 142 3.43 17.89 -0.39
N PHE A 143 3.62 17.02 0.60
CA PHE A 143 4.38 17.31 1.83
C PHE A 143 5.52 16.29 2.00
N LYS A 144 6.76 16.77 1.90
CA LYS A 144 7.96 15.96 2.09
C LYS A 144 8.14 15.66 3.59
N ILE A 145 8.08 14.39 3.95
CA ILE A 145 8.28 13.91 5.32
C ILE A 145 9.77 13.74 5.59
N ASP A 146 10.48 13.09 4.66
CA ASP A 146 11.93 12.95 4.67
C ASP A 146 12.45 12.80 3.21
N ASP A 147 13.73 12.47 3.04
CA ASP A 147 14.32 12.36 1.69
C ASP A 147 13.78 11.17 0.88
N THR A 148 13.12 10.22 1.53
CA THR A 148 12.60 9.00 0.90
C THR A 148 11.08 8.91 0.90
N LEU A 149 10.38 9.78 1.62
CA LEU A 149 8.94 9.69 1.83
C LEU A 149 8.25 11.04 1.67
N THR A 150 7.29 11.11 0.76
CA THR A 150 6.44 12.27 0.52
C THR A 150 4.98 11.87 0.64
N LEU A 151 4.18 12.61 1.42
CA LEU A 151 2.72 12.54 1.37
C LEU A 151 2.27 13.38 0.17
N GLU A 152 1.73 12.71 -0.84
CA GLU A 152 1.36 13.34 -2.12
C GLU A 152 -0.07 13.89 -2.10
N SER A 153 -0.98 13.12 -1.50
CA SER A 153 -2.41 13.44 -1.44
C SER A 153 -3.07 12.81 -0.24
N TYR A 154 -4.16 13.39 0.25
CA TYR A 154 -5.05 12.77 1.22
C TYR A 154 -6.46 13.36 1.12
N ASP A 155 -7.44 12.53 1.54
CA ASP A 155 -8.81 12.96 1.80
C ASP A 155 -9.28 12.35 3.11
N ASP A 156 -9.68 13.20 4.04
CA ASP A 156 -10.21 12.85 5.36
C ASP A 156 -11.66 13.32 5.56
N THR A 157 -12.32 13.64 4.44
CA THR A 157 -13.68 14.19 4.40
C THR A 157 -14.68 13.32 3.65
N ASP A 158 -14.21 12.57 2.66
CA ASP A 158 -15.06 11.76 1.81
C ASP A 158 -14.82 10.25 1.95
N TYR A 159 -15.90 9.50 1.85
CA TYR A 159 -15.83 8.06 1.56
C TYR A 159 -15.46 7.87 0.09
N GLY A 160 -14.80 6.76 -0.20
CA GLY A 160 -14.35 6.51 -1.57
C GLY A 160 -13.84 5.11 -1.80
N TYR A 161 -13.33 4.90 -3.01
CA TYR A 161 -12.74 3.62 -3.42
C TYR A 161 -11.55 3.86 -4.35
N LEU A 162 -10.70 2.83 -4.45
CA LEU A 162 -9.62 2.79 -5.44
C LEU A 162 -10.09 2.07 -6.69
N ARG A 163 -9.80 2.67 -7.84
CA ARG A 163 -9.82 1.99 -9.13
C ARG A 163 -8.39 1.77 -9.59
N VAL A 164 -8.02 0.51 -9.85
CA VAL A 164 -6.69 0.15 -10.35
C VAL A 164 -6.82 -0.42 -11.74
N VAL A 165 -6.08 0.15 -12.67
CA VAL A 165 -6.03 -0.30 -14.07
C VAL A 165 -4.60 -0.65 -14.41
N ALA A 166 -4.36 -1.90 -14.83
CA ALA A 166 -3.03 -2.35 -15.21
C ALA A 166 -3.05 -3.00 -16.60
N ASN A 167 -1.98 -2.79 -17.33
CA ASN A 167 -1.66 -3.45 -18.58
C ASN A 167 -0.22 -3.96 -18.54
N ALA A 168 0.36 -4.31 -19.68
CA ALA A 168 1.73 -4.84 -19.76
C ALA A 168 2.82 -3.79 -19.44
N GLU A 169 2.51 -2.50 -19.50
CA GLU A 169 3.48 -1.41 -19.41
C GLU A 169 3.28 -0.52 -18.18
N THR A 170 2.03 -0.30 -17.78
CA THR A 170 1.67 0.66 -16.73
C THR A 170 0.63 0.12 -15.79
N MET A 171 0.62 0.69 -14.57
CA MET A 171 -0.45 0.57 -13.61
C MET A 171 -0.88 1.97 -13.18
N SER A 172 -2.18 2.29 -13.31
CA SER A 172 -2.80 3.50 -12.78
C SER A 172 -3.61 3.18 -11.54
N ILE A 173 -3.47 4.02 -10.51
CA ILE A 173 -4.22 3.97 -9.26
C ILE A 173 -4.98 5.27 -9.15
N GLU A 174 -6.30 5.19 -9.04
CA GLU A 174 -7.22 6.32 -9.00
C GLU A 174 -8.02 6.29 -7.69
N PHE A 175 -8.11 7.40 -6.99
CA PHE A 175 -9.04 7.57 -5.87
C PHE A 175 -10.30 8.28 -6.35
N HIS A 176 -11.46 7.66 -6.10
CA HIS A 176 -12.77 8.18 -6.46
C HIS A 176 -13.58 8.45 -5.20
N PRO A 177 -13.81 9.72 -4.81
CA PRO A 177 -14.64 10.07 -3.68
C PRO A 177 -16.13 9.82 -3.97
N GLN A 178 -16.89 9.52 -2.94
CA GLN A 178 -18.32 9.26 -3.07
C GLN A 178 -19.13 10.54 -3.36
N SER A 179 -18.64 11.68 -2.88
CA SER A 179 -19.28 13.00 -3.09
C SER A 179 -19.38 13.42 -4.54
N ASP A 180 -18.55 12.84 -5.42
CA ASP A 180 -18.64 13.10 -6.88
C ASP A 180 -19.99 12.79 -7.51
N GLY A 181 -20.85 12.05 -6.87
CA GLY A 181 -22.30 11.83 -7.10
C GLY A 181 -22.85 11.79 -8.53
N GLY A 182 -22.03 12.13 -9.50
CA GLY A 182 -22.41 12.29 -10.89
C GLY A 182 -22.40 11.00 -11.70
N VAL A 183 -22.88 11.09 -12.94
CA VAL A 183 -22.87 9.99 -13.91
C VAL A 183 -21.45 9.66 -14.37
N THR A 184 -20.60 10.68 -14.46
CA THR A 184 -19.17 10.54 -14.79
C THR A 184 -18.36 10.92 -13.56
N LYS A 185 -17.67 9.96 -12.99
CA LYS A 185 -16.80 10.21 -11.84
C LYS A 185 -15.38 10.50 -12.33
N THR A 186 -14.85 11.63 -11.88
CA THR A 186 -13.43 11.94 -12.02
C THR A 186 -12.70 11.54 -10.74
N PRO A 187 -11.51 10.96 -10.82
CA PRO A 187 -10.72 10.73 -9.65
C PRO A 187 -10.18 12.04 -9.08
N ASP A 188 -10.15 12.16 -7.75
CA ASP A 188 -9.53 13.30 -7.06
C ASP A 188 -8.02 13.18 -6.98
N ASP A 189 -7.53 11.95 -7.07
CA ASP A 189 -6.10 11.67 -7.10
C ASP A 189 -5.81 10.52 -8.06
N VAL A 190 -4.74 10.68 -8.84
CA VAL A 190 -4.28 9.69 -9.82
C VAL A 190 -2.76 9.57 -9.75
N VAL A 191 -2.27 8.35 -9.81
CA VAL A 191 -0.86 8.08 -10.02
C VAL A 191 -0.69 6.95 -11.01
N THR A 192 0.21 7.12 -11.98
CA THR A 192 0.56 6.09 -12.95
C THR A 192 2.01 5.65 -12.74
N ILE A 193 2.22 4.36 -12.71
CA ILE A 193 3.53 3.73 -12.53
C ILE A 193 3.91 3.02 -13.83
N THR A 194 5.09 3.32 -14.36
CA THR A 194 5.71 2.54 -15.44
C THR A 194 6.34 1.28 -14.86
N LEU A 195 5.84 0.10 -15.22
CA LEU A 195 6.20 -1.16 -14.56
C LEU A 195 7.68 -1.51 -14.71
N ALA A 196 8.28 -1.27 -15.87
CA ALA A 196 9.68 -1.62 -16.11
C ALA A 196 10.69 -0.77 -15.32
N THR A 197 10.31 0.45 -14.92
CA THR A 197 11.23 1.42 -14.31
C THR A 197 10.81 1.85 -12.91
N HIS A 198 9.59 1.58 -12.48
CA HIS A 198 8.94 2.11 -11.28
C HIS A 198 8.91 3.65 -11.23
N LEU A 199 8.97 4.31 -12.38
CA LEU A 199 8.80 5.76 -12.43
C LEU A 199 7.31 6.12 -12.35
N ILE A 200 7.04 7.16 -11.58
CA ILE A 200 5.69 7.71 -11.38
C ILE A 200 5.48 8.94 -12.25
N SER A 201 4.29 9.07 -12.82
CA SER A 201 3.80 10.22 -13.56
C SER A 201 2.37 10.59 -13.15
#